data_9aa964074c0b4785a65286a812b045bf
#
_entry.id   9aa964074c0b4785a65286a812b045bf
#
_cell.length_a   1.000
_cell.length_b   1.000
_cell.length_c   1.000
_cell.angle_alpha   90.00
_cell.angle_beta   90.00
_cell.angle_gamma   90.00
#
_symmetry.space_group_name_H-M   'P 1'
#
loop_
_entity.id
_entity.type
_entity.pdbx_description
1 polymer ?
#
loop_
_entity_poly.entity_id
_entity_poly.type
_entity_poly.pdbx_seq_one_letter_code
_entity_poly.pdbx_strand_id
1 'polypeptide(L)'
;MFIYDPTLCLPSSEELPDSDETPVDNELQDLIPGLLKAILAWFWRDRWDWFFGVDMGIYYDPDLPAIVPDGFLSLGIPRFTDEELRPSYVLWEERRVPTLVLEVVSRKYRGEYSRKKALYAEMGVKYYAVYSSRRRRKPRLEVYELRDQEYHLLTGEPIWLPEIGLGLGRDRGVYQGIEREWLYWYDAEGKRIPTSEERAEQERQRAEQEVLRAQQEYQRAQQERQRAEQAEHQLQTLLDQLRQRGIDPDSF
;
A
#
# COMPACT_ATOMS: atom_id res chain seq x y z
N MET A 1 -7.76 17.64 23.77
CA MET A 1 -7.73 16.32 24.45
C MET A 1 -9.14 16.02 24.89
N PHE A 2 -9.82 15.09 24.20
CA PHE A 2 -11.20 14.72 24.57
C PHE A 2 -11.18 14.02 25.92
N ILE A 3 -11.84 14.61 26.91
CA ILE A 3 -12.01 14.01 28.23
C ILE A 3 -13.32 13.22 28.16
N TYR A 4 -13.20 11.91 28.05
CA TYR A 4 -14.32 11.00 28.13
C TYR A 4 -14.82 10.93 29.58
N ASP A 5 -16.08 11.29 29.81
CA ASP A 5 -16.77 11.04 31.10
C ASP A 5 -17.48 9.68 31.05
N PRO A 6 -17.00 8.67 31.79
CA PRO A 6 -17.57 7.34 31.76
C PRO A 6 -18.97 7.27 32.42
N THR A 7 -19.45 8.36 33.03
CA THR A 7 -20.78 8.44 33.63
C THR A 7 -21.88 8.86 32.65
N LEU A 8 -21.49 9.36 31.48
CA LEU A 8 -22.42 9.70 30.41
C LEU A 8 -22.78 8.44 29.61
N CYS A 9 -24.07 8.20 29.42
CA CYS A 9 -24.59 7.18 28.51
C CYS A 9 -24.48 7.74 27.08
N LEU A 10 -23.31 7.57 26.44
CA LEU A 10 -23.08 8.03 25.09
C LEU A 10 -23.63 7.01 24.08
N PRO A 11 -24.13 7.46 22.92
CA PRO A 11 -24.61 6.56 21.87
C PRO A 11 -23.50 5.68 21.32
N SER A 12 -23.83 4.43 21.02
CA SER A 12 -22.91 3.48 20.37
C SER A 12 -22.84 3.72 18.86
N SER A 13 -21.85 3.12 18.20
CA SER A 13 -21.73 3.13 16.75
C SER A 13 -22.93 2.53 16.02
N GLU A 14 -23.65 1.61 16.66
CA GLU A 14 -24.89 1.02 16.12
C GLU A 14 -26.11 1.96 16.21
N GLU A 15 -26.10 2.90 17.15
CA GLU A 15 -27.17 3.88 17.37
C GLU A 15 -26.99 5.16 16.55
N LEU A 16 -25.80 5.39 16.03
CA LEU A 16 -25.44 6.57 15.24
C LEU A 16 -25.65 6.32 13.73
N PRO A 17 -26.02 7.35 12.94
CA PRO A 17 -26.07 7.22 11.48
C PRO A 17 -24.73 6.78 10.90
N ASP A 18 -24.71 5.84 9.98
CA ASP A 18 -23.53 5.34 9.26
C ASP A 18 -23.19 6.17 8.01
N SER A 19 -24.04 7.14 7.65
CA SER A 19 -23.87 8.00 6.48
C SER A 19 -24.25 9.45 6.81
N ASP A 20 -23.54 10.42 6.20
CA ASP A 20 -23.91 11.84 6.21
C ASP A 20 -24.82 12.23 5.03
N GLU A 21 -25.30 11.24 4.25
CA GLU A 21 -26.10 11.39 3.04
C GLU A 21 -25.44 12.27 1.96
N THR A 22 -24.15 12.55 2.08
CA THR A 22 -23.41 13.38 1.11
C THR A 22 -22.67 12.47 0.14
N PRO A 23 -23.03 12.45 -1.15
CA PRO A 23 -22.33 11.63 -2.14
C PRO A 23 -20.88 12.08 -2.31
N VAL A 24 -19.98 11.14 -2.62
CA VAL A 24 -18.61 11.47 -3.06
C VAL A 24 -18.65 12.33 -4.32
N ASP A 25 -17.84 13.39 -4.36
CA ASP A 25 -17.84 14.35 -5.46
C ASP A 25 -17.18 13.83 -6.73
N ASN A 26 -16.25 12.88 -6.60
CA ASN A 26 -15.52 12.32 -7.74
C ASN A 26 -14.82 10.99 -7.36
N GLU A 27 -14.56 10.19 -8.38
CA GLU A 27 -13.95 8.86 -8.30
C GLU A 27 -12.59 8.83 -7.54
N LEU A 28 -11.83 9.94 -7.54
CA LEU A 28 -10.53 9.98 -6.85
C LEU A 28 -10.65 9.98 -5.33
N GLN A 29 -11.79 10.42 -4.79
CA GLN A 29 -12.05 10.41 -3.35
C GLN A 29 -12.22 8.99 -2.82
N ASP A 30 -12.63 8.06 -3.66
CA ASP A 30 -12.66 6.63 -3.36
C ASP A 30 -11.33 5.93 -3.72
N LEU A 31 -10.85 6.13 -4.96
CA LEU A 31 -9.70 5.38 -5.49
C LEU A 31 -8.39 5.65 -4.75
N ILE A 32 -8.11 6.90 -4.35
CA ILE A 32 -6.85 7.23 -3.69
C ILE A 32 -6.75 6.63 -2.30
N PRO A 33 -7.71 6.84 -1.38
CA PRO A 33 -7.65 6.18 -0.08
C PRO A 33 -7.82 4.67 -0.19
N GLY A 34 -8.61 4.16 -1.14
CA GLY A 34 -8.73 2.73 -1.44
C GLY A 34 -7.40 2.09 -1.81
N LEU A 35 -6.61 2.75 -2.68
CA LEU A 35 -5.26 2.31 -3.03
C LEU A 35 -4.33 2.28 -1.81
N LEU A 36 -4.31 3.34 -1.01
CA LEU A 36 -3.48 3.41 0.19
C LEU A 36 -3.85 2.32 1.21
N LYS A 37 -5.14 2.06 1.40
CA LYS A 37 -5.66 0.97 2.24
C LYS A 37 -5.22 -0.41 1.71
N ALA A 38 -5.32 -0.64 0.41
CA ALA A 38 -4.94 -1.91 -0.21
C ALA A 38 -3.43 -2.20 -0.08
N ILE A 39 -2.59 -1.18 -0.23
CA ILE A 39 -1.14 -1.30 -0.02
C ILE A 39 -0.84 -1.67 1.44
N LEU A 40 -1.44 -0.98 2.42
CA LEU A 40 -1.26 -1.29 3.85
C LEU A 40 -1.76 -2.68 4.21
N ALA A 41 -2.90 -3.11 3.68
CA ALA A 41 -3.48 -4.41 3.96
C ALA A 41 -2.54 -5.56 3.60
N TRP A 42 -1.71 -5.37 2.58
CA TRP A 42 -0.67 -6.32 2.23
C TRP A 42 0.64 -6.09 2.99
N PHE A 43 1.12 -4.85 3.06
CA PHE A 43 2.41 -4.53 3.67
C PHE A 43 2.41 -4.85 5.16
N TRP A 44 1.30 -4.58 5.84
CA TRP A 44 1.05 -4.89 7.25
C TRP A 44 0.19 -6.13 7.47
N ARG A 45 0.24 -7.12 6.58
CA ARG A 45 -0.57 -8.35 6.66
C ARG A 45 -0.39 -9.11 7.99
N ASP A 46 0.77 -9.00 8.62
CA ASP A 46 1.11 -9.64 9.89
C ASP A 46 0.90 -8.69 11.10
N ARG A 47 0.34 -7.50 10.85
CA ARG A 47 0.04 -6.47 11.85
C ARG A 47 -1.46 -6.30 12.01
N TRP A 48 -1.95 -6.31 13.25
CA TRP A 48 -3.39 -6.32 13.57
C TRP A 48 -3.82 -5.12 14.42
N ASP A 49 -2.95 -4.15 14.65
CA ASP A 49 -3.15 -2.97 15.48
C ASP A 49 -3.34 -1.69 14.67
N TRP A 50 -4.05 -1.75 13.54
CA TRP A 50 -4.31 -0.61 12.69
C TRP A 50 -5.65 -0.72 11.97
N PHE A 51 -6.23 0.43 11.63
CA PHE A 51 -7.46 0.53 10.86
C PHE A 51 -7.35 1.67 9.84
N PHE A 52 -7.79 1.42 8.61
CA PHE A 52 -7.89 2.45 7.57
C PHE A 52 -9.36 2.55 7.12
N GLY A 53 -10.03 3.66 7.48
CA GLY A 53 -11.37 4.01 7.01
C GLY A 53 -11.31 4.74 5.67
N VAL A 54 -12.27 4.47 4.80
CA VAL A 54 -12.49 5.17 3.52
C VAL A 54 -13.94 5.62 3.52
N ASP A 55 -14.17 6.90 3.29
CA ASP A 55 -15.51 7.52 3.26
C ASP A 55 -16.39 7.10 4.44
N MET A 56 -15.79 7.12 5.64
CA MET A 56 -16.42 6.65 6.87
C MET A 56 -16.55 7.80 7.86
N GLY A 57 -17.72 7.90 8.50
CA GLY A 57 -18.00 8.90 9.53
C GLY A 57 -17.13 8.75 10.75
N ILE A 58 -16.54 9.87 11.20
CA ILE A 58 -15.84 9.98 12.48
C ILE A 58 -16.74 10.78 13.42
N TYR A 59 -17.25 10.15 14.45
CA TYR A 59 -17.97 10.79 15.53
C TYR A 59 -16.99 11.21 16.63
N TYR A 60 -16.87 12.53 16.81
CA TYR A 60 -15.94 13.16 17.74
C TYR A 60 -16.65 13.88 18.91
N ASP A 61 -17.94 14.16 18.75
CA ASP A 61 -18.81 14.79 19.72
C ASP A 61 -20.20 14.16 19.58
N PRO A 62 -20.84 13.71 20.69
CA PRO A 62 -22.14 13.04 20.63
C PRO A 62 -23.29 13.93 20.18
N ASP A 63 -23.15 15.24 20.31
CA ASP A 63 -24.17 16.24 19.96
C ASP A 63 -23.98 16.83 18.55
N LEU A 64 -22.91 16.45 17.85
CA LEU A 64 -22.56 16.96 16.53
C LEU A 64 -22.60 15.86 15.45
N PRO A 65 -22.90 16.22 14.20
CA PRO A 65 -22.82 15.27 13.09
C PRO A 65 -21.39 14.78 12.89
N ALA A 66 -21.26 13.56 12.37
CA ALA A 66 -19.96 13.00 11.98
C ALA A 66 -19.24 13.91 10.98
N ILE A 67 -17.91 13.90 11.05
CA ILE A 67 -17.10 14.36 9.93
C ILE A 67 -16.68 13.15 9.10
N VAL A 68 -16.84 13.26 7.77
CA VAL A 68 -16.49 12.19 6.84
C VAL A 68 -15.26 12.62 6.04
N PRO A 69 -14.05 12.10 6.36
CA PRO A 69 -12.87 12.27 5.52
C PRO A 69 -12.87 11.27 4.37
N ASP A 70 -12.21 11.60 3.26
CA ASP A 70 -12.02 10.65 2.15
C ASP A 70 -11.23 9.41 2.60
N GLY A 71 -10.29 9.58 3.55
CA GLY A 71 -9.59 8.46 4.17
C GLY A 71 -8.94 8.83 5.51
N PHE A 72 -8.77 7.85 6.39
CA PHE A 72 -8.02 8.03 7.63
C PHE A 72 -7.36 6.74 8.10
N LEU A 73 -6.25 6.88 8.81
CA LEU A 73 -5.51 5.78 9.41
C LEU A 73 -5.45 5.96 10.93
N SER A 74 -5.84 4.93 11.67
CA SER A 74 -5.68 4.83 13.11
C SER A 74 -4.72 3.71 13.47
N LEU A 75 -3.83 3.95 14.42
CA LEU A 75 -2.87 2.99 14.94
C LEU A 75 -3.16 2.66 16.40
N GLY A 76 -2.79 1.43 16.82
CA GLY A 76 -2.97 0.96 18.18
C GLY A 76 -4.41 0.60 18.51
N ILE A 77 -5.22 0.22 17.52
CA ILE A 77 -6.58 -0.29 17.67
C ILE A 77 -6.70 -1.63 16.92
N PRO A 78 -7.62 -2.53 17.32
CA PRO A 78 -7.84 -3.77 16.60
C PRO A 78 -8.20 -3.53 15.13
N ARG A 79 -7.67 -4.35 14.22
CA ARG A 79 -7.94 -4.28 12.77
C ARG A 79 -9.42 -4.44 12.44
N PHE A 80 -10.10 -5.30 13.19
CA PHE A 80 -11.55 -5.49 13.15
C PHE A 80 -12.05 -5.86 14.54
N THR A 81 -13.34 -5.66 14.80
CA THR A 81 -14.00 -5.92 16.09
C THR A 81 -14.73 -7.26 16.08
N ASP A 82 -15.50 -7.51 15.04
CA ASP A 82 -16.38 -8.66 14.86
C ASP A 82 -16.66 -8.93 13.37
N GLU A 83 -17.60 -9.80 13.05
CA GLU A 83 -17.98 -10.15 11.67
C GLU A 83 -18.71 -9.02 10.94
N GLU A 84 -19.41 -8.13 11.65
CA GLU A 84 -20.16 -7.01 11.05
C GLU A 84 -19.27 -5.81 10.73
N LEU A 85 -18.05 -5.78 11.29
CA LEU A 85 -17.08 -4.70 11.17
C LEU A 85 -17.55 -3.39 11.83
N ARG A 86 -16.87 -2.27 11.56
CA ARG A 86 -17.23 -0.96 12.10
C ARG A 86 -18.19 -0.22 11.17
N PRO A 87 -19.42 0.10 11.61
CA PRO A 87 -20.31 0.95 10.82
C PRO A 87 -19.80 2.40 10.77
N SER A 88 -19.21 2.89 11.86
CA SER A 88 -18.63 4.23 12.00
C SER A 88 -17.41 4.22 12.90
N TYR A 89 -16.63 5.29 12.90
CA TYR A 89 -15.50 5.46 13.79
C TYR A 89 -15.87 6.40 14.95
N VAL A 90 -16.10 5.83 16.13
CA VAL A 90 -16.61 6.57 17.29
C VAL A 90 -15.49 6.78 18.31
N LEU A 91 -15.07 8.05 18.53
CA LEU A 91 -13.87 8.33 19.34
C LEU A 91 -13.98 7.89 20.80
N TRP A 92 -15.17 7.90 21.39
CA TRP A 92 -15.36 7.45 22.78
C TRP A 92 -15.40 5.93 22.91
N GLU A 93 -15.69 5.18 21.85
CA GLU A 93 -15.59 3.72 21.82
C GLU A 93 -14.14 3.28 21.54
N GLU A 94 -13.55 3.79 20.47
CA GLU A 94 -12.18 3.43 20.04
C GLU A 94 -11.10 3.96 20.99
N ARG A 95 -11.39 5.05 21.72
CA ARG A 95 -10.46 5.76 22.61
C ARG A 95 -9.15 6.15 21.93
N ARG A 96 -9.23 6.34 20.64
CA ARG A 96 -8.10 6.72 19.77
C ARG A 96 -8.56 7.71 18.71
N VAL A 97 -7.81 8.78 18.57
CA VAL A 97 -7.94 9.72 17.46
C VAL A 97 -7.19 9.15 16.26
N PRO A 98 -7.68 9.30 15.03
CA PRO A 98 -6.92 8.93 13.84
C PRO A 98 -5.51 9.53 13.83
N THR A 99 -4.53 8.71 13.47
CA THR A 99 -3.14 9.15 13.35
C THR A 99 -2.92 10.02 12.12
N LEU A 100 -3.61 9.68 11.03
CA LEU A 100 -3.59 10.44 9.76
C LEU A 100 -5.00 10.57 9.24
N VAL A 101 -5.34 11.76 8.76
CA VAL A 101 -6.53 12.03 7.94
C VAL A 101 -6.09 12.51 6.56
N LEU A 102 -6.75 12.02 5.51
CA LEU A 102 -6.53 12.35 4.12
C LEU A 102 -7.79 12.97 3.53
N GLU A 103 -7.66 14.13 2.90
CA GLU A 103 -8.67 14.77 2.08
C GLU A 103 -8.21 14.87 0.63
N VAL A 104 -9.05 14.44 -0.30
CA VAL A 104 -8.83 14.52 -1.74
C VAL A 104 -9.72 15.62 -2.32
N VAL A 105 -9.13 16.73 -2.64
CA VAL A 105 -9.88 17.92 -3.06
C VAL A 105 -10.55 17.73 -4.41
N SER A 106 -11.85 17.89 -4.44
CA SER A 106 -12.68 17.87 -5.64
C SER A 106 -12.55 19.18 -6.47
N ARG A 107 -13.52 19.45 -7.34
CA ARG A 107 -13.56 20.72 -8.10
C ARG A 107 -13.80 21.95 -7.21
N LYS A 108 -14.54 21.78 -6.12
CA LYS A 108 -14.88 22.84 -5.18
C LYS A 108 -14.23 22.56 -3.85
N TYR A 109 -13.61 23.56 -3.26
CA TYR A 109 -13.11 23.49 -1.89
C TYR A 109 -14.29 23.42 -0.92
N ARG A 110 -14.27 22.43 -0.04
CA ARG A 110 -15.28 22.24 1.01
C ARG A 110 -14.72 22.47 2.42
N GLY A 111 -13.69 23.30 2.53
CA GLY A 111 -13.06 23.68 3.80
C GLY A 111 -11.84 22.87 4.18
N GLU A 112 -11.26 22.06 3.26
CA GLU A 112 -10.09 21.18 3.49
C GLU A 112 -8.87 21.98 3.95
N TYR A 113 -8.71 23.23 3.49
CA TYR A 113 -7.59 24.09 3.89
C TYR A 113 -7.92 25.04 5.05
N SER A 114 -9.12 25.00 5.61
CA SER A 114 -9.57 25.90 6.67
C SER A 114 -10.37 25.20 7.75
N ARG A 115 -11.69 25.07 7.60
CA ARG A 115 -12.58 24.53 8.64
C ARG A 115 -12.27 23.08 9.00
N LYS A 116 -12.12 22.18 8.01
CA LYS A 116 -11.77 20.78 8.27
C LYS A 116 -10.40 20.68 8.92
N LYS A 117 -9.40 21.42 8.41
CA LYS A 117 -8.06 21.47 8.98
C LYS A 117 -8.06 21.90 10.46
N ALA A 118 -8.84 22.95 10.80
CA ALA A 118 -8.96 23.42 12.19
C ALA A 118 -9.63 22.34 13.08
N LEU A 119 -10.70 21.73 12.59
CA LEU A 119 -11.41 20.68 13.33
C LEU A 119 -10.51 19.46 13.59
N TYR A 120 -9.74 18.99 12.60
CA TYR A 120 -8.81 17.87 12.80
C TYR A 120 -7.67 18.23 13.77
N ALA A 121 -7.24 19.49 13.83
CA ALA A 121 -6.28 19.96 14.83
C ALA A 121 -6.89 19.92 16.25
N GLU A 122 -8.14 20.39 16.40
CA GLU A 122 -8.87 20.35 17.67
C GLU A 122 -9.09 18.92 18.14
N MET A 123 -9.42 17.99 17.24
CA MET A 123 -9.53 16.56 17.53
C MET A 123 -8.19 15.94 17.96
N GLY A 124 -7.06 16.55 17.63
CA GLY A 124 -5.73 16.02 17.93
C GLY A 124 -5.20 15.04 16.89
N VAL A 125 -5.71 15.08 15.66
CA VAL A 125 -5.20 14.24 14.55
C VAL A 125 -3.74 14.60 14.27
N LYS A 126 -2.83 13.63 14.38
CA LYS A 126 -1.39 13.89 14.31
C LYS A 126 -0.93 14.37 12.93
N TYR A 127 -1.41 13.72 11.88
CA TYR A 127 -1.08 14.07 10.50
C TYR A 127 -2.33 14.40 9.70
N TYR A 128 -2.26 15.48 8.95
CA TYR A 128 -3.31 15.90 8.05
C TYR A 128 -2.78 16.03 6.62
N ALA A 129 -3.24 15.20 5.71
CA ALA A 129 -2.84 15.19 4.31
C ALA A 129 -3.95 15.74 3.43
N VAL A 130 -3.61 16.65 2.51
CA VAL A 130 -4.52 17.19 1.50
C VAL A 130 -3.92 16.97 0.12
N TYR A 131 -4.62 16.22 -0.72
CA TYR A 131 -4.23 15.99 -2.10
C TYR A 131 -5.17 16.70 -3.09
N SER A 132 -4.59 17.38 -4.08
CA SER A 132 -5.35 18.03 -5.16
C SER A 132 -4.67 17.78 -6.51
N SER A 133 -5.24 16.89 -7.30
CA SER A 133 -4.75 16.55 -8.66
C SER A 133 -4.75 17.74 -9.62
N ARG A 134 -5.54 18.77 -9.35
CA ARG A 134 -5.73 19.96 -10.20
C ARG A 134 -4.77 21.09 -9.92
N ARG A 135 -4.05 21.07 -8.80
CA ARG A 135 -3.10 22.14 -8.46
C ARG A 135 -1.94 22.17 -9.44
N ARG A 136 -1.64 23.37 -9.97
CA ARG A 136 -0.54 23.60 -10.92
C ARG A 136 0.55 24.51 -10.36
N ARG A 137 0.21 25.42 -9.44
CA ARG A 137 1.14 26.44 -8.89
C ARG A 137 1.55 26.17 -7.45
N LYS A 138 0.86 25.28 -6.77
CA LYS A 138 1.15 24.84 -5.39
C LYS A 138 1.36 23.33 -5.38
N PRO A 139 2.03 22.76 -4.37
CA PRO A 139 2.16 21.30 -4.25
C PRO A 139 0.79 20.61 -4.36
N ARG A 140 0.75 19.48 -5.06
CA ARG A 140 -0.47 18.67 -5.17
C ARG A 140 -0.76 17.89 -3.90
N LEU A 141 0.27 17.52 -3.17
CA LEU A 141 0.21 16.90 -1.85
C LEU A 141 0.78 17.87 -0.83
N GLU A 142 0.02 18.16 0.20
CA GLU A 142 0.44 18.90 1.39
C GLU A 142 0.16 18.01 2.59
N VAL A 143 1.16 17.77 3.42
CA VAL A 143 1.01 17.00 4.65
C VAL A 143 1.43 17.89 5.81
N TYR A 144 0.61 17.92 6.82
CA TYR A 144 0.83 18.73 8.01
C TYR A 144 0.97 17.81 9.23
N GLU A 145 1.84 18.19 10.13
CA GLU A 145 1.99 17.55 11.44
C GLU A 145 1.47 18.47 12.52
N LEU A 146 0.66 17.92 13.43
CA LEU A 146 0.18 18.64 14.61
C LEU A 146 1.28 18.75 15.66
N ARG A 147 1.67 19.99 16.00
CA ARG A 147 2.58 20.34 17.08
C ARG A 147 1.99 21.52 17.84
N ASP A 148 1.96 21.44 19.16
CA ASP A 148 1.43 22.50 20.03
C ASP A 148 0.02 23.02 19.58
N GLN A 149 -0.84 22.09 19.16
CA GLN A 149 -2.20 22.33 18.65
C GLN A 149 -2.27 23.09 17.31
N GLU A 150 -1.14 23.26 16.62
CA GLU A 150 -1.09 23.87 15.29
C GLU A 150 -0.51 22.93 14.25
N TYR A 151 -1.04 22.98 13.04
CA TYR A 151 -0.55 22.20 11.92
C TYR A 151 0.62 22.88 11.22
N HIS A 152 1.78 22.26 11.24
CA HIS A 152 3.00 22.66 10.54
C HIS A 152 3.17 21.84 9.26
N LEU A 153 3.39 22.53 8.14
CA LEU A 153 3.61 21.88 6.86
C LEU A 153 4.93 21.08 6.88
N LEU A 154 4.84 19.80 6.56
CA LEU A 154 6.01 18.95 6.35
C LEU A 154 6.55 19.10 4.92
N THR A 155 7.85 18.88 4.78
CA THR A 155 8.55 18.93 3.48
C THR A 155 9.21 17.58 3.21
N GLY A 156 9.41 17.28 1.94
CA GLY A 156 10.02 16.03 1.47
C GLY A 156 9.25 15.42 0.31
N GLU A 157 9.87 14.45 -0.37
CA GLU A 157 9.22 13.64 -1.42
C GLU A 157 9.96 12.29 -1.45
N PRO A 158 9.43 11.23 -0.82
CA PRO A 158 8.19 11.19 -0.02
C PRO A 158 8.30 11.96 1.30
N ILE A 159 7.14 12.32 1.88
CA ILE A 159 7.05 12.96 3.19
C ILE A 159 7.03 11.85 4.25
N TRP A 160 8.06 11.80 5.10
CA TRP A 160 8.18 10.81 6.15
C TRP A 160 7.26 11.11 7.34
N LEU A 161 6.57 10.09 7.85
CA LEU A 161 5.60 10.15 8.95
C LEU A 161 6.08 9.23 10.10
N PRO A 162 6.87 9.74 11.05
CA PRO A 162 7.55 8.93 12.06
C PRO A 162 6.65 7.99 12.85
N GLU A 163 5.49 8.44 13.31
CA GLU A 163 4.55 7.62 14.10
C GLU A 163 3.92 6.49 13.29
N ILE A 164 3.83 6.64 11.97
CA ILE A 164 3.33 5.59 11.07
C ILE A 164 4.47 4.65 10.67
N GLY A 165 5.71 5.17 10.62
CA GLY A 165 6.88 4.44 10.15
C GLY A 165 6.90 4.26 8.62
N LEU A 166 6.20 5.12 7.90
CA LEU A 166 6.11 5.13 6.43
C LEU A 166 6.20 6.56 5.89
N GLY A 167 6.64 6.68 4.64
CA GLY A 167 6.52 7.90 3.86
C GLY A 167 5.23 7.92 3.04
N LEU A 168 4.63 9.10 2.88
CA LEU A 168 3.53 9.35 1.95
C LEU A 168 4.05 10.21 0.79
N GLY A 169 3.87 9.77 -0.43
CA GLY A 169 4.38 10.48 -1.61
C GLY A 169 3.55 10.23 -2.84
N ARG A 170 3.93 10.92 -3.94
CA ARG A 170 3.26 10.84 -5.25
C ARG A 170 4.16 10.08 -6.21
N ASP A 171 3.57 9.26 -7.05
CA ASP A 171 4.28 8.63 -8.16
C ASP A 171 3.31 8.32 -9.30
N ARG A 172 3.85 8.11 -10.51
CA ARG A 172 3.06 7.60 -11.64
C ARG A 172 3.01 6.08 -11.57
N GLY A 173 1.84 5.54 -11.82
CA GLY A 173 1.62 4.11 -11.87
C GLY A 173 0.24 3.77 -12.41
N VAL A 174 -0.05 2.49 -12.49
CA VAL A 174 -1.33 1.94 -12.92
C VAL A 174 -2.05 1.38 -11.70
N TYR A 175 -3.30 1.80 -11.49
CA TYR A 175 -4.20 1.22 -10.51
C TYR A 175 -5.59 1.05 -11.13
N GLN A 176 -6.16 -0.14 -11.04
CA GLN A 176 -7.42 -0.52 -11.69
C GLN A 176 -7.44 -0.17 -13.19
N GLY A 177 -6.31 -0.38 -13.89
CA GLY A 177 -6.16 -0.07 -15.32
C GLY A 177 -5.98 1.41 -15.67
N ILE A 178 -5.97 2.31 -14.69
CA ILE A 178 -5.86 3.77 -14.89
C ILE A 178 -4.42 4.21 -14.65
N GLU A 179 -3.73 4.68 -15.71
CA GLU A 179 -2.39 5.24 -15.61
C GLU A 179 -2.43 6.73 -15.28
N ARG A 180 -1.94 7.10 -14.10
CA ARG A 180 -1.86 8.50 -13.66
C ARG A 180 -0.89 8.68 -12.49
N GLU A 181 -0.79 9.91 -11.94
CA GLU A 181 -0.20 10.19 -10.63
C GLU A 181 -1.16 9.74 -9.53
N TRP A 182 -0.66 8.88 -8.65
CA TRP A 182 -1.34 8.37 -7.46
C TRP A 182 -0.58 8.76 -6.20
N LEU A 183 -1.19 8.55 -5.03
CA LEU A 183 -0.51 8.54 -3.75
C LEU A 183 -0.06 7.11 -3.42
N TYR A 184 1.15 7.00 -2.88
CA TYR A 184 1.75 5.73 -2.46
C TYR A 184 2.38 5.85 -1.09
N TRP A 185 2.46 4.72 -0.43
CA TRP A 185 3.31 4.55 0.73
C TRP A 185 4.73 4.22 0.31
N TYR A 186 5.69 4.66 1.14
CA TYR A 186 7.12 4.43 0.97
C TYR A 186 7.69 3.85 2.26
N ASP A 187 8.64 2.92 2.14
CA ASP A 187 9.34 2.33 3.27
C ASP A 187 10.41 3.28 3.86
N ALA A 188 11.13 2.79 4.89
CA ALA A 188 12.17 3.57 5.57
C ALA A 188 13.36 3.92 4.67
N GLU A 189 13.59 3.15 3.63
CA GLU A 189 14.62 3.36 2.62
C GLU A 189 14.17 4.34 1.52
N GLY A 190 12.95 4.86 1.60
CA GLY A 190 12.35 5.75 0.61
C GLY A 190 11.94 5.05 -0.67
N LYS A 191 11.81 3.72 -0.64
CA LYS A 191 11.34 2.93 -1.77
C LYS A 191 9.82 2.84 -1.76
N ARG A 192 9.20 3.08 -2.92
CA ARG A 192 7.75 2.94 -3.09
C ARG A 192 7.30 1.50 -2.84
N ILE A 193 6.29 1.34 -2.01
CA ILE A 193 5.66 0.05 -1.76
C ILE A 193 4.75 -0.26 -2.96
N PRO A 194 4.96 -1.40 -3.66
CA PRO A 194 4.21 -1.74 -4.85
C PRO A 194 2.77 -2.15 -4.53
N THR A 195 1.86 -1.98 -5.48
CA THR A 195 0.49 -2.48 -5.42
C THR A 195 0.43 -4.01 -5.52
N SER A 196 -0.73 -4.61 -5.23
CA SER A 196 -0.97 -6.04 -5.43
C SER A 196 -0.79 -6.46 -6.89
N GLU A 197 -1.29 -5.63 -7.82
CA GLU A 197 -1.20 -5.87 -9.25
C GLU A 197 0.25 -5.83 -9.75
N GLU A 198 1.00 -4.81 -9.33
CA GLU A 198 2.43 -4.69 -9.69
C GLU A 198 3.26 -5.87 -9.20
N ARG A 199 2.94 -6.39 -8.00
CA ARG A 199 3.63 -7.57 -7.46
C ARG A 199 3.25 -8.84 -8.20
N ALA A 200 1.96 -9.06 -8.46
CA ALA A 200 1.51 -10.21 -9.23
C ALA A 200 2.19 -10.24 -10.61
N GLU A 201 2.32 -9.08 -11.26
CA GLU A 201 3.04 -8.96 -12.52
C GLU A 201 4.54 -9.26 -12.38
N GLN A 202 5.19 -8.76 -11.32
CA GLN A 202 6.60 -9.06 -11.05
C GLN A 202 6.83 -10.54 -10.77
N GLU A 203 5.95 -11.18 -10.00
CA GLU A 203 6.03 -12.62 -9.72
C GLU A 203 5.83 -13.45 -10.99
N ARG A 204 4.86 -13.08 -11.84
CA ARG A 204 4.65 -13.71 -13.13
C ARG A 204 5.89 -13.63 -14.01
N GLN A 205 6.48 -12.43 -14.15
CA GLN A 205 7.70 -12.23 -14.95
C GLN A 205 8.89 -13.03 -14.41
N ARG A 206 9.04 -13.14 -13.09
CA ARG A 206 10.09 -13.98 -12.47
C ARG A 206 9.87 -15.45 -12.79
N ALA A 207 8.64 -15.94 -12.62
CA ALA A 207 8.30 -17.33 -12.93
C ALA A 207 8.56 -17.67 -14.42
N GLU A 208 8.18 -16.79 -15.34
CA GLU A 208 8.47 -16.94 -16.77
C GLU A 208 9.98 -17.00 -17.07
N GLN A 209 10.77 -16.13 -16.41
CA GLN A 209 12.23 -16.15 -16.55
C GLN A 209 12.87 -17.42 -16.00
N GLU A 210 12.38 -17.95 -14.88
CA GLU A 210 12.85 -19.22 -14.31
C GLU A 210 12.56 -20.39 -15.24
N VAL A 211 11.35 -20.46 -15.80
CA VAL A 211 10.99 -21.49 -16.78
C VAL A 211 11.91 -21.42 -18.02
N LEU A 212 12.16 -20.23 -18.52
CA LEU A 212 13.06 -20.03 -19.68
C LEU A 212 14.50 -20.50 -19.38
N ARG A 213 15.01 -20.15 -18.18
CA ARG A 213 16.35 -20.61 -17.74
C ARG A 213 16.42 -22.13 -17.64
N ALA A 214 15.44 -22.75 -17.00
CA ALA A 214 15.37 -24.20 -16.87
C ALA A 214 15.33 -24.90 -18.26
N GLN A 215 14.58 -24.35 -19.21
CA GLN A 215 14.54 -24.87 -20.58
C GLN A 215 15.90 -24.75 -21.28
N GLN A 216 16.61 -23.63 -21.11
CA GLN A 216 17.93 -23.42 -21.68
C GLN A 216 18.97 -24.39 -21.08
N GLU A 217 18.94 -24.59 -19.77
CA GLU A 217 19.81 -25.55 -19.09
C GLU A 217 19.55 -26.98 -19.55
N TYR A 218 18.29 -27.38 -19.66
CA TYR A 218 17.92 -28.68 -20.19
C TYR A 218 18.43 -28.92 -21.63
N GLN A 219 18.28 -27.91 -22.50
CA GLN A 219 18.79 -28.00 -23.87
C GLN A 219 20.31 -28.11 -23.92
N ARG A 220 21.03 -27.35 -23.07
CA ARG A 220 22.50 -27.46 -22.95
C ARG A 220 22.93 -28.85 -22.49
N ALA A 221 22.29 -29.37 -21.44
CA ALA A 221 22.55 -30.71 -20.93
C ALA A 221 22.30 -31.80 -22.00
N GLN A 222 21.24 -31.69 -22.78
CA GLN A 222 20.99 -32.61 -23.90
C GLN A 222 22.07 -32.52 -24.99
N GLN A 223 22.52 -31.33 -25.34
CA GLN A 223 23.58 -31.13 -26.33
C GLN A 223 24.92 -31.71 -25.84
N GLU A 224 25.25 -31.50 -24.57
CA GLU A 224 26.45 -32.05 -23.96
C GLU A 224 26.41 -33.59 -23.94
N ARG A 225 25.28 -34.15 -23.57
CA ARG A 225 25.08 -35.62 -23.61
C ARG A 225 25.25 -36.18 -25.02
N GLN A 226 24.63 -35.55 -26.02
CA GLN A 226 24.79 -35.97 -27.42
C GLN A 226 26.23 -35.88 -27.89
N ARG A 227 26.96 -34.82 -27.50
CA ARG A 227 28.39 -34.68 -27.83
C ARG A 227 29.24 -35.77 -27.14
N ALA A 228 28.95 -36.11 -25.88
CA ALA A 228 29.63 -37.15 -25.17
C ALA A 228 29.37 -38.51 -25.83
N GLU A 229 28.12 -38.84 -26.15
CA GLU A 229 27.76 -40.08 -26.85
C GLU A 229 28.43 -40.20 -28.23
N GLN A 230 28.52 -39.11 -28.99
CA GLN A 230 29.23 -39.07 -30.27
C GLN A 230 30.72 -39.28 -30.10
N ALA A 231 31.35 -38.63 -29.11
CA ALA A 231 32.76 -38.82 -28.81
C ALA A 231 33.12 -40.24 -28.38
N GLU A 232 32.27 -40.85 -27.52
CA GLU A 232 32.41 -42.24 -27.14
C GLU A 232 32.31 -43.19 -28.35
N HIS A 233 31.32 -42.98 -29.20
CA HIS A 233 31.17 -43.78 -30.43
C HIS A 233 32.37 -43.64 -31.39
N GLN A 234 32.90 -42.42 -31.57
CA GLN A 234 34.09 -42.19 -32.36
C GLN A 234 35.31 -42.86 -31.78
N LEU A 235 35.50 -42.76 -30.45
CA LEU A 235 36.59 -43.47 -29.77
C LEU A 235 36.49 -44.98 -29.94
N GLN A 236 35.32 -45.55 -29.75
CA GLN A 236 35.09 -46.98 -29.95
C GLN A 236 35.43 -47.43 -31.40
N THR A 237 34.99 -46.64 -32.38
CA THR A 237 35.28 -46.88 -33.80
C THR A 237 36.79 -46.88 -34.08
N LEU A 238 37.51 -45.94 -33.50
CA LEU A 238 38.97 -45.83 -33.64
C LEU A 238 39.70 -47.00 -32.99
N LEU A 239 39.28 -47.41 -31.79
CA LEU A 239 39.81 -48.57 -31.10
C LEU A 239 39.61 -49.87 -31.89
N ASP A 240 38.44 -50.04 -32.49
CA ASP A 240 38.15 -51.21 -33.34
C ASP A 240 39.01 -51.22 -34.65
N GLN A 241 39.23 -50.03 -35.25
CA GLN A 241 40.15 -49.90 -36.41
C GLN A 241 41.61 -50.23 -36.04
N LEU A 242 42.09 -49.81 -34.88
CA LEU A 242 43.43 -50.13 -34.40
C LEU A 242 43.58 -51.65 -34.18
N ARG A 243 42.60 -52.29 -33.52
CA ARG A 243 42.59 -53.77 -33.31
C ARG A 243 42.60 -54.53 -34.63
N GLN A 244 41.83 -54.09 -35.62
CA GLN A 244 41.83 -54.72 -36.97
C GLN A 244 43.20 -54.59 -37.70
N ARG A 245 43.99 -53.59 -37.36
CA ARG A 245 45.36 -53.40 -37.90
C ARG A 245 46.44 -54.09 -37.09
N GLY A 246 46.07 -54.88 -36.10
CA GLY A 246 46.99 -55.62 -35.24
C GLY A 246 47.74 -54.78 -34.21
N ILE A 247 47.21 -53.55 -33.93
CA ILE A 247 47.75 -52.64 -32.93
C ILE A 247 46.88 -52.81 -31.68
N ASP A 248 47.49 -53.22 -30.56
CA ASP A 248 46.80 -53.29 -29.28
C ASP A 248 46.77 -51.88 -28.62
N PRO A 249 45.58 -51.27 -28.45
CA PRO A 249 45.48 -49.94 -27.88
C PRO A 249 45.89 -49.87 -26.41
N ASP A 250 45.86 -50.98 -25.69
CA ASP A 250 46.17 -51.06 -24.27
C ASP A 250 47.65 -51.29 -23.99
N SER A 251 48.49 -51.35 -25.05
CA SER A 251 49.94 -51.55 -24.98
C SER A 251 50.79 -50.29 -24.94
N PHE A 252 50.18 -49.09 -24.81
CA PHE A 252 50.87 -47.79 -24.76
C PHE A 252 50.82 -47.16 -23.37
#